data_cddd71381c20cc8379863c7a0512b05b
#
_entry.id   cddd71381c20cc8379863c7a0512b05b
#
_cell.length_a   1.000
_cell.length_b   1.000
_cell.length_c   1.000
_cell.angle_alpha   90.00
_cell.angle_beta   90.00
_cell.angle_gamma   90.00
#
_symmetry.space_group_name_H-M   'P 1'
#
loop_
_entity.id
_entity.type
_entity.pdbx_description
1 polymer ?
#
loop_
_entity_poly.entity_id
_entity_poly.type
_entity_poly.pdbx_seq_one_letter_code
_entity_poly.pdbx_strand_id
1 'polypeptide(L)'
;PSFQDQIFTLFYTLKGHWGLIGSTALILAAVGLIESLMTLNLIDDMTETRGSGNRECVAQGGANILNGLFGGMGGCAMIGQSIININSGGRGRLSGATAAIALLCFVLFGAPLIEQIPIAALVGVMFMVVIGTFAWSSFRILHKIPRTDAVVLIAVSAITVWQDLAIAVIAGVIMSALSFAWKSATMIRARKRTKEDGTKVYEIWGPLFFGSTTGFNSKFDVSTDPAHVEIDFIESKVGDHSGVEALHNISNKYLEAGKKVTLTHLSPDCKAMLLKWNPEFKTIIKDAIDDPRYHVVTDMMDAEV
;
A
#
# COMPACT_ATOMS: atom_id res chain seq x y z
N PRO A 1 6.04 -25.64 40.43
CA PRO A 1 7.17 -24.95 39.83
C PRO A 1 7.01 -23.45 40.07
N SER A 2 8.07 -22.81 40.61
CA SER A 2 8.03 -21.38 40.87
C SER A 2 7.94 -20.62 39.54
N PHE A 3 7.40 -19.41 39.57
CA PHE A 3 7.31 -18.54 38.37
C PHE A 3 8.68 -18.36 37.69
N GLN A 4 9.76 -18.39 38.48
CA GLN A 4 11.13 -18.38 37.97
C GLN A 4 11.49 -19.64 37.18
N ASP A 5 11.06 -20.83 37.64
CA ASP A 5 11.36 -22.09 36.92
C ASP A 5 10.61 -22.17 35.60
N GLN A 6 9.41 -21.60 35.53
CA GLN A 6 8.65 -21.50 34.26
C GLN A 6 9.33 -20.56 33.27
N ILE A 7 9.81 -19.41 33.70
CA ILE A 7 10.56 -18.48 32.86
C ILE A 7 11.87 -19.10 32.38
N PHE A 8 12.60 -19.81 33.26
CA PHE A 8 13.87 -20.43 32.89
C PHE A 8 13.69 -21.58 31.88
N THR A 9 12.68 -22.39 32.08
CA THR A 9 12.30 -23.48 31.16
C THR A 9 11.85 -22.90 29.81
N LEU A 10 11.08 -21.80 29.81
CA LEU A 10 10.67 -21.09 28.63
C LEU A 10 11.86 -20.57 27.82
N PHE A 11 12.81 -19.90 28.49
CA PHE A 11 14.04 -19.40 27.84
C PHE A 11 14.91 -20.53 27.26
N TYR A 12 15.00 -21.65 27.94
CA TYR A 12 15.80 -22.81 27.49
C TYR A 12 15.14 -23.50 26.28
N THR A 13 13.83 -23.66 26.30
CA THR A 13 13.05 -24.21 25.17
C THR A 13 13.05 -23.28 23.96
N LEU A 14 13.05 -21.97 24.17
CA LEU A 14 13.11 -20.96 23.12
C LEU A 14 14.46 -20.97 22.37
N LYS A 15 15.56 -21.35 23.03
CA LYS A 15 16.93 -21.25 22.48
C LYS A 15 17.15 -22.02 21.17
N GLY A 16 16.35 -23.06 20.90
CA GLY A 16 16.41 -23.86 19.66
C GLY A 16 15.39 -23.46 18.58
N HIS A 17 14.41 -22.60 18.89
CA HIS A 17 13.26 -22.35 18.01
C HIS A 17 13.08 -20.90 17.58
N TRP A 18 14.11 -20.05 17.72
CA TRP A 18 14.02 -18.62 17.39
C TRP A 18 13.59 -18.35 15.95
N GLY A 19 14.00 -19.20 15.00
CA GLY A 19 13.58 -19.07 13.61
C GLY A 19 12.07 -19.28 13.44
N LEU A 20 11.52 -20.29 14.08
CA LEU A 20 10.08 -20.58 14.04
C LEU A 20 9.27 -19.49 14.75
N ILE A 21 9.72 -19.08 15.93
CA ILE A 21 9.05 -18.03 16.71
C ILE A 21 9.08 -16.72 15.95
N GLY A 22 10.24 -16.32 15.40
CA GLY A 22 10.38 -15.07 14.65
C GLY A 22 9.52 -15.05 13.39
N SER A 23 9.53 -16.12 12.60
CA SER A 23 8.70 -16.20 11.40
C SER A 23 7.20 -16.16 11.70
N THR A 24 6.77 -16.94 12.71
CA THR A 24 5.36 -16.96 13.12
C THR A 24 4.92 -15.61 13.70
N ALA A 25 5.74 -14.99 14.56
CA ALA A 25 5.46 -13.66 15.11
C ALA A 25 5.36 -12.60 14.01
N LEU A 26 6.24 -12.63 13.01
CA LEU A 26 6.20 -11.70 11.89
C LEU A 26 4.91 -11.85 11.07
N ILE A 27 4.54 -13.09 10.76
CA ILE A 27 3.32 -13.39 10.01
C ILE A 27 2.07 -12.93 10.79
N LEU A 28 1.98 -13.28 12.07
CA LEU A 28 0.86 -12.86 12.92
C LEU A 28 0.79 -11.33 13.08
N ALA A 29 1.94 -10.67 13.23
CA ALA A 29 1.99 -9.22 13.28
C ALA A 29 1.52 -8.57 11.98
N ALA A 30 1.99 -9.08 10.83
CA ALA A 30 1.58 -8.56 9.52
C ALA A 30 0.07 -8.72 9.29
N VAL A 31 -0.47 -9.91 9.54
CA VAL A 31 -1.92 -10.18 9.40
C VAL A 31 -2.73 -9.30 10.35
N GLY A 32 -2.34 -9.27 11.63
CA GLY A 32 -3.06 -8.49 12.66
C GLY A 32 -3.05 -6.99 12.39
N LEU A 33 -1.93 -6.43 11.93
CA LEU A 33 -1.83 -5.01 11.56
C LEU A 33 -2.66 -4.68 10.32
N ILE A 34 -2.61 -5.52 9.27
CA ILE A 34 -3.40 -5.32 8.05
C ILE A 34 -4.88 -5.33 8.40
N GLU A 35 -5.35 -6.32 9.17
CA GLU A 35 -6.75 -6.43 9.56
C GLU A 35 -7.20 -5.24 10.41
N SER A 36 -6.39 -4.83 11.41
CA SER A 36 -6.68 -3.67 12.24
C SER A 36 -6.75 -2.36 11.44
N LEU A 37 -5.84 -2.15 10.49
CA LEU A 37 -5.85 -0.95 9.63
C LEU A 37 -7.03 -0.96 8.65
N MET A 38 -7.40 -2.11 8.11
CA MET A 38 -8.60 -2.23 7.28
C MET A 38 -9.87 -1.94 8.09
N THR A 39 -9.95 -2.44 9.32
CA THR A 39 -11.06 -2.17 10.24
C THR A 39 -11.12 -0.69 10.59
N LEU A 40 -9.98 -0.04 10.86
CA LEU A 40 -9.89 1.39 11.13
C LEU A 40 -10.46 2.20 9.96
N ASN A 41 -10.01 1.95 8.73
CA ASN A 41 -10.48 2.66 7.56
C ASN A 41 -11.99 2.48 7.34
N LEU A 42 -12.48 1.24 7.51
CA LEU A 42 -13.91 0.97 7.34
C LEU A 42 -14.77 1.68 8.40
N ILE A 43 -14.31 1.71 9.65
CA ILE A 43 -15.01 2.41 10.73
C ILE A 43 -14.94 3.93 10.54
N ASP A 44 -13.83 4.45 10.08
CA ASP A 44 -13.69 5.88 9.74
C ASP A 44 -14.69 6.29 8.65
N ASP A 45 -14.85 5.49 7.60
CA ASP A 45 -15.83 5.72 6.54
C ASP A 45 -17.28 5.67 7.06
N MET A 46 -17.59 4.72 7.98
CA MET A 46 -18.93 4.58 8.54
C MET A 46 -19.29 5.67 9.56
N THR A 47 -18.31 6.24 10.23
CA THR A 47 -18.48 7.20 11.31
C THR A 47 -18.14 8.64 10.92
N GLU A 48 -17.67 8.84 9.70
CA GLU A 48 -17.19 10.13 9.17
C GLU A 48 -16.10 10.76 10.07
N THR A 49 -15.23 9.89 10.63
CA THR A 49 -14.10 10.28 11.47
C THR A 49 -12.80 9.96 10.77
N ARG A 50 -11.67 10.44 11.32
CA ARG A 50 -10.33 10.05 10.87
C ARG A 50 -9.51 9.55 12.03
N GLY A 51 -9.18 8.27 12.01
CA GLY A 51 -8.22 7.64 12.90
C GLY A 51 -6.78 7.82 12.40
N SER A 52 -5.83 7.55 13.29
CA SER A 52 -4.40 7.57 12.95
C SER A 52 -3.88 6.15 12.87
N GLY A 53 -3.54 5.68 11.65
CA GLY A 53 -2.97 4.35 11.42
C GLY A 53 -1.70 4.10 12.23
N ASN A 54 -0.84 5.10 12.38
CA ASN A 54 0.38 4.97 13.19
C ASN A 54 0.07 4.71 14.67
N ARG A 55 -0.93 5.41 15.22
CA ARG A 55 -1.37 5.18 16.61
C ARG A 55 -2.00 3.82 16.80
N GLU A 56 -2.76 3.38 15.81
CA GLU A 56 -3.37 2.03 15.80
C GLU A 56 -2.29 0.95 15.83
N CYS A 57 -1.27 1.02 14.98
CA CYS A 57 -0.16 0.08 14.96
C CYS A 57 0.57 0.02 16.31
N VAL A 58 0.86 1.17 16.93
CA VAL A 58 1.54 1.23 18.22
C VAL A 58 0.65 0.68 19.35
N ALA A 59 -0.64 1.03 19.34
CA ALA A 59 -1.61 0.54 20.32
C ALA A 59 -1.80 -0.97 20.24
N GLN A 60 -1.95 -1.50 19.00
CA GLN A 60 -2.08 -2.93 18.74
C GLN A 60 -0.83 -3.70 19.17
N GLY A 61 0.36 -3.17 18.87
CA GLY A 61 1.63 -3.74 19.32
C GLY A 61 1.74 -3.78 20.84
N GLY A 62 1.45 -2.67 21.51
CA GLY A 62 1.45 -2.58 22.98
C GLY A 62 0.44 -3.53 23.63
N ALA A 63 -0.78 -3.61 23.10
CA ALA A 63 -1.80 -4.52 23.60
C ALA A 63 -1.37 -5.98 23.46
N ASN A 64 -0.79 -6.38 22.32
CA ASN A 64 -0.31 -7.74 22.11
C ASN A 64 0.89 -8.11 22.95
N ILE A 65 1.81 -7.18 23.24
CA ILE A 65 2.92 -7.38 24.19
C ILE A 65 2.34 -7.67 25.59
N LEU A 66 1.43 -6.83 26.07
CA LEU A 66 0.79 -7.04 27.36
C LEU A 66 0.05 -8.37 27.41
N ASN A 67 -0.74 -8.67 26.38
CA ASN A 67 -1.46 -9.93 26.31
C ASN A 67 -0.52 -11.16 26.33
N GLY A 68 0.59 -11.10 25.60
CA GLY A 68 1.62 -12.14 25.59
C GLY A 68 2.29 -12.34 26.96
N LEU A 69 2.53 -11.28 27.74
CA LEU A 69 3.07 -11.36 29.09
C LEU A 69 2.14 -12.12 30.06
N PHE A 70 0.82 -12.05 29.82
CA PHE A 70 -0.17 -12.81 30.58
C PHE A 70 -0.48 -14.18 29.98
N GLY A 71 0.28 -14.64 28.97
CA GLY A 71 0.10 -15.94 28.35
C GLY A 71 -1.06 -16.00 27.33
N GLY A 72 -1.59 -14.86 26.92
CA GLY A 72 -2.64 -14.79 25.90
C GLY A 72 -2.09 -14.87 24.49
N MET A 73 -2.97 -15.23 23.55
CA MET A 73 -2.63 -15.21 22.12
C MET A 73 -2.72 -13.80 21.56
N GLY A 74 -1.98 -13.53 20.48
CA GLY A 74 -2.09 -12.29 19.73
C GLY A 74 -3.51 -12.07 19.21
N GLY A 75 -3.96 -10.81 19.21
CA GLY A 75 -5.28 -10.41 18.73
C GLY A 75 -5.19 -9.20 17.78
N CYS A 76 -6.29 -8.94 17.08
CA CYS A 76 -6.45 -7.78 16.20
C CYS A 76 -7.87 -7.24 16.26
N ALA A 77 -8.09 -6.04 15.71
CA ALA A 77 -9.42 -5.45 15.61
C ALA A 77 -10.18 -6.10 14.45
N MET A 78 -11.23 -6.86 14.78
CA MET A 78 -12.04 -7.58 13.77
C MET A 78 -13.14 -6.69 13.18
N ILE A 79 -13.28 -6.72 11.88
CA ILE A 79 -14.29 -5.95 11.12
C ILE A 79 -15.70 -6.25 11.60
N GLY A 80 -16.09 -7.53 11.69
CA GLY A 80 -17.45 -7.95 12.02
C GLY A 80 -17.92 -7.44 13.38
N GLN A 81 -17.13 -7.61 14.42
CA GLN A 81 -17.43 -7.16 15.78
C GLN A 81 -17.48 -5.63 15.86
N SER A 82 -16.59 -4.95 15.16
CA SER A 82 -16.56 -3.49 15.11
C SER A 82 -17.80 -2.91 14.44
N ILE A 83 -18.24 -3.50 13.32
CA ILE A 83 -19.48 -3.11 12.63
C ILE A 83 -20.71 -3.32 13.54
N ILE A 84 -20.80 -4.46 14.21
CA ILE A 84 -21.91 -4.76 15.14
C ILE A 84 -21.95 -3.72 16.26
N ASN A 85 -20.78 -3.39 16.82
CA ASN A 85 -20.69 -2.39 17.88
C ASN A 85 -21.18 -1.00 17.40
N ILE A 86 -20.74 -0.57 16.22
CA ILE A 86 -21.14 0.73 15.64
C ILE A 86 -22.64 0.75 15.32
N ASN A 87 -23.17 -0.32 14.71
CA ASN A 87 -24.60 -0.42 14.37
C ASN A 87 -25.50 -0.47 15.63
N SER A 88 -24.96 -0.99 16.74
CA SER A 88 -25.64 -0.99 18.05
C SER A 88 -25.56 0.36 18.77
N GLY A 89 -24.96 1.37 18.15
CA GLY A 89 -24.82 2.73 18.72
C GLY A 89 -23.57 2.90 19.58
N GLY A 90 -22.69 1.91 19.66
CA GLY A 90 -21.44 2.01 20.40
C GLY A 90 -20.51 3.06 19.77
N ARG A 91 -20.06 4.01 20.59
CA ARG A 91 -19.10 5.05 20.18
C ARG A 91 -18.05 5.20 21.28
N GLY A 92 -16.81 5.44 20.87
CA GLY A 92 -15.73 5.73 21.78
C GLY A 92 -15.18 4.53 22.56
N ARG A 93 -14.22 4.81 23.42
CA ARG A 93 -13.38 3.80 24.11
C ARG A 93 -14.15 2.99 25.18
N LEU A 94 -15.18 3.58 25.76
CA LEU A 94 -15.97 2.91 26.82
C LEU A 94 -16.69 1.68 26.27
N SER A 95 -17.14 1.71 25.04
CA SER A 95 -17.80 0.55 24.41
C SER A 95 -16.88 -0.67 24.36
N GLY A 96 -15.62 -0.49 23.88
CA GLY A 96 -14.63 -1.56 23.87
C GLY A 96 -14.22 -2.03 25.29
N ALA A 97 -14.03 -1.10 26.21
CA ALA A 97 -13.71 -1.45 27.59
C ALA A 97 -14.84 -2.24 28.28
N THR A 98 -16.10 -1.85 28.06
CA THR A 98 -17.26 -2.59 28.57
C THR A 98 -17.33 -3.99 27.98
N ALA A 99 -17.10 -4.14 26.68
CA ALA A 99 -17.07 -5.45 26.02
C ALA A 99 -15.98 -6.35 26.60
N ALA A 100 -14.76 -5.81 26.85
CA ALA A 100 -13.66 -6.56 27.44
C ALA A 100 -13.98 -7.02 28.87
N ILE A 101 -14.53 -6.13 29.71
CA ILE A 101 -14.93 -6.45 31.10
C ILE A 101 -16.06 -7.47 31.09
N ALA A 102 -17.07 -7.30 30.23
CA ALA A 102 -18.18 -8.25 30.12
C ALA A 102 -17.67 -9.64 29.71
N LEU A 103 -16.77 -9.70 28.72
CA LEU A 103 -16.17 -10.97 28.28
C LEU A 103 -15.39 -11.63 29.42
N LEU A 104 -14.60 -10.86 30.17
CA LEU A 104 -13.89 -11.38 31.34
C LEU A 104 -14.85 -11.94 32.38
N CYS A 105 -15.93 -11.21 32.68
CA CYS A 105 -16.95 -11.70 33.61
C CYS A 105 -17.62 -12.98 33.10
N PHE A 106 -17.93 -13.07 31.82
CA PHE A 106 -18.49 -14.29 31.22
C PHE A 106 -17.55 -15.50 31.32
N VAL A 107 -16.25 -15.28 31.11
CA VAL A 107 -15.26 -16.35 31.22
C VAL A 107 -15.09 -16.79 32.66
N LEU A 108 -15.04 -15.86 33.62
CA LEU A 108 -14.82 -16.19 35.04
C LEU A 108 -16.04 -16.79 35.72
N PHE A 109 -17.23 -16.27 35.46
CA PHE A 109 -18.47 -16.68 36.16
C PHE A 109 -19.46 -17.44 35.30
N GLY A 110 -19.44 -17.23 33.98
CA GLY A 110 -20.36 -17.82 33.04
C GLY A 110 -19.86 -19.11 32.38
N ALA A 111 -18.63 -19.55 32.63
CA ALA A 111 -18.06 -20.74 32.02
C ALA A 111 -18.95 -21.99 32.18
N PRO A 112 -19.49 -22.30 33.35
CA PRO A 112 -20.35 -23.49 33.51
C PRO A 112 -21.65 -23.41 32.71
N LEU A 113 -22.13 -22.19 32.41
CA LEU A 113 -23.32 -21.98 31.60
C LEU A 113 -23.00 -22.09 30.11
N ILE A 114 -21.83 -21.58 29.71
CA ILE A 114 -21.35 -21.61 28.33
C ILE A 114 -21.04 -23.06 27.89
N GLU A 115 -20.46 -23.86 28.77
CA GLU A 115 -20.17 -25.28 28.52
C GLU A 115 -21.42 -26.13 28.23
N GLN A 116 -22.61 -25.70 28.67
CA GLN A 116 -23.86 -26.37 28.37
C GLN A 116 -24.41 -26.06 26.96
N ILE A 117 -23.85 -25.09 26.27
CA ILE A 117 -24.28 -24.71 24.92
C ILE A 117 -23.86 -25.81 23.94
N PRO A 118 -24.80 -26.46 23.24
CA PRO A 118 -24.44 -27.48 22.27
C PRO A 118 -23.64 -26.86 21.11
N ILE A 119 -22.60 -27.56 20.68
CA ILE A 119 -21.73 -27.15 19.58
C ILE A 119 -22.54 -26.81 18.33
N ALA A 120 -23.62 -27.52 18.06
CA ALA A 120 -24.51 -27.27 16.93
C ALA A 120 -25.12 -25.85 16.95
N ALA A 121 -25.41 -25.29 18.12
CA ALA A 121 -25.91 -23.93 18.26
C ALA A 121 -24.81 -22.90 17.94
N LEU A 122 -23.59 -23.15 18.42
CA LEU A 122 -22.43 -22.29 18.10
C LEU A 122 -22.12 -22.28 16.59
N VAL A 123 -22.15 -23.46 15.95
CA VAL A 123 -22.01 -23.60 14.51
C VAL A 123 -23.10 -22.81 13.76
N GLY A 124 -24.37 -22.89 14.23
CA GLY A 124 -25.49 -22.13 13.66
C GLY A 124 -25.23 -20.59 13.71
N VAL A 125 -24.77 -20.10 14.87
CA VAL A 125 -24.37 -18.67 15.02
C VAL A 125 -23.24 -18.30 14.09
N MET A 126 -22.22 -19.17 13.96
CA MET A 126 -21.10 -18.93 13.04
C MET A 126 -21.56 -18.84 11.58
N PHE A 127 -22.50 -19.69 11.14
CA PHE A 127 -23.08 -19.56 9.79
C PHE A 127 -23.81 -18.24 9.58
N MET A 128 -24.56 -17.76 10.57
CA MET A 128 -25.21 -16.45 10.48
C MET A 128 -24.20 -15.32 10.37
N VAL A 129 -23.11 -15.38 11.13
CA VAL A 129 -22.01 -14.39 11.04
C VAL A 129 -21.36 -14.44 9.66
N VAL A 130 -21.04 -15.62 9.13
CA VAL A 130 -20.46 -15.79 7.80
C VAL A 130 -21.37 -15.19 6.73
N ILE A 131 -22.68 -15.47 6.75
CA ILE A 131 -23.63 -14.91 5.79
C ILE A 131 -23.70 -13.38 5.90
N GLY A 132 -23.67 -12.85 7.13
CA GLY A 132 -23.76 -11.42 7.41
C GLY A 132 -22.48 -10.63 7.05
N THR A 133 -21.31 -11.25 7.17
CA THR A 133 -20.01 -10.64 6.86
C THR A 133 -19.57 -10.88 5.42
N PHE A 134 -20.23 -11.80 4.72
CA PHE A 134 -19.90 -12.14 3.35
C PHE A 134 -20.15 -10.96 2.41
N ALA A 135 -19.10 -10.56 1.70
CA ALA A 135 -19.15 -9.41 0.77
C ALA A 135 -19.86 -9.78 -0.54
N TRP A 136 -21.19 -9.90 -0.51
CA TRP A 136 -22.03 -10.18 -1.70
C TRP A 136 -21.80 -9.20 -2.85
N SER A 137 -21.41 -7.97 -2.53
CA SER A 137 -21.04 -6.96 -3.51
C SER A 137 -19.85 -7.37 -4.37
N SER A 138 -18.91 -8.16 -3.85
CA SER A 138 -17.74 -8.62 -4.59
C SER A 138 -18.09 -9.42 -5.84
N PHE A 139 -19.12 -10.27 -5.79
CA PHE A 139 -19.60 -10.98 -6.98
C PHE A 139 -20.20 -10.03 -8.03
N ARG A 140 -20.91 -9.01 -7.56
CA ARG A 140 -21.55 -8.02 -8.45
C ARG A 140 -20.53 -7.11 -9.12
N ILE A 141 -19.43 -6.83 -8.41
CA ILE A 141 -18.35 -5.95 -8.89
C ILE A 141 -17.37 -6.72 -9.79
N LEU A 142 -17.24 -8.03 -9.65
CA LEU A 142 -16.27 -8.86 -10.37
C LEU A 142 -16.30 -8.66 -11.90
N HIS A 143 -17.47 -8.34 -12.46
CA HIS A 143 -17.63 -8.06 -13.90
C HIS A 143 -17.25 -6.62 -14.27
N LYS A 144 -17.10 -5.73 -13.31
CA LYS A 144 -16.84 -4.30 -13.52
C LYS A 144 -15.38 -3.91 -13.28
N ILE A 145 -14.63 -4.74 -12.56
CA ILE A 145 -13.20 -4.49 -12.27
C ILE A 145 -12.32 -4.96 -13.43
N PRO A 146 -11.12 -4.38 -13.58
CA PRO A 146 -10.12 -4.86 -14.54
C PRO A 146 -9.83 -6.35 -14.36
N ARG A 147 -9.60 -7.05 -15.47
CA ARG A 147 -9.34 -8.50 -15.44
C ARG A 147 -8.18 -8.89 -14.54
N THR A 148 -7.14 -8.06 -14.46
CA THR A 148 -5.99 -8.26 -13.56
C THR A 148 -6.40 -8.30 -12.11
N ASP A 149 -7.26 -7.37 -11.67
CA ASP A 149 -7.72 -7.28 -10.28
C ASP A 149 -8.68 -8.41 -9.94
N ALA A 150 -9.53 -8.82 -10.91
CA ALA A 150 -10.39 -9.99 -10.78
C ALA A 150 -9.57 -11.29 -10.60
N VAL A 151 -8.47 -11.45 -11.36
CA VAL A 151 -7.58 -12.61 -11.22
C VAL A 151 -6.91 -12.63 -9.85
N VAL A 152 -6.42 -11.47 -9.37
CA VAL A 152 -5.83 -11.36 -8.03
C VAL A 152 -6.84 -11.75 -6.95
N LEU A 153 -8.07 -11.22 -7.02
CA LEU A 153 -9.14 -11.52 -6.07
C LEU A 153 -9.46 -13.03 -6.02
N ILE A 154 -9.64 -13.66 -7.18
CA ILE A 154 -9.93 -15.10 -7.26
C ILE A 154 -8.74 -15.92 -6.74
N ALA A 155 -7.51 -15.57 -7.15
CA ALA A 155 -6.30 -16.29 -6.75
C ALA A 155 -6.08 -16.21 -5.22
N VAL A 156 -6.20 -15.02 -4.63
CA VAL A 156 -6.08 -14.83 -3.17
C VAL A 156 -7.14 -15.65 -2.44
N SER A 157 -8.40 -15.61 -2.90
CA SER A 157 -9.48 -16.39 -2.29
C SER A 157 -9.22 -17.90 -2.36
N ALA A 158 -8.72 -18.39 -3.50
CA ALA A 158 -8.36 -19.79 -3.66
C ALA A 158 -7.19 -20.20 -2.74
N ILE A 159 -6.16 -19.36 -2.64
CA ILE A 159 -5.01 -19.61 -1.75
C ILE A 159 -5.47 -19.63 -0.28
N THR A 160 -6.36 -18.71 0.12
CA THR A 160 -6.90 -18.68 1.47
C THR A 160 -7.60 -19.99 1.85
N VAL A 161 -8.34 -20.57 0.91
CA VAL A 161 -9.05 -21.85 1.14
C VAL A 161 -8.10 -23.04 1.17
N TRP A 162 -7.07 -23.02 0.33
CA TRP A 162 -6.16 -24.18 0.18
C TRP A 162 -5.02 -24.19 1.19
N GLN A 163 -4.45 -23.05 1.52
CA GLN A 163 -3.30 -22.94 2.44
C GLN A 163 -3.78 -22.38 3.79
N ASP A 164 -3.57 -21.09 3.96
CA ASP A 164 -4.08 -20.33 5.09
C ASP A 164 -4.15 -18.83 4.74
N LEU A 165 -4.73 -18.04 5.65
CA LEU A 165 -4.89 -16.60 5.49
C LEU A 165 -3.53 -15.88 5.41
N ALA A 166 -2.51 -16.32 6.14
CA ALA A 166 -1.20 -15.64 6.17
C ALA A 166 -0.50 -15.72 4.81
N ILE A 167 -0.45 -16.92 4.23
CA ILE A 167 0.13 -17.14 2.88
C ILE A 167 -0.69 -16.39 1.83
N ALA A 168 -2.02 -16.40 1.95
CA ALA A 168 -2.90 -15.69 1.03
C ALA A 168 -2.65 -14.16 1.05
N VAL A 169 -2.47 -13.58 2.23
CA VAL A 169 -2.16 -12.13 2.37
C VAL A 169 -0.83 -11.80 1.70
N ILE A 170 0.23 -12.57 1.97
CA ILE A 170 1.54 -12.34 1.36
C ILE A 170 1.46 -12.47 -0.16
N ALA A 171 0.82 -13.54 -0.65
CA ALA A 171 0.63 -13.75 -2.08
C ALA A 171 -0.20 -12.61 -2.72
N GLY A 172 -1.25 -12.16 -2.04
CA GLY A 172 -2.10 -11.06 -2.47
C GLY A 172 -1.34 -9.74 -2.59
N VAL A 173 -0.51 -9.41 -1.59
CA VAL A 173 0.34 -8.22 -1.62
C VAL A 173 1.31 -8.28 -2.79
N ILE A 174 2.00 -9.41 -2.98
CA ILE A 174 2.95 -9.59 -4.10
C ILE A 174 2.23 -9.46 -5.45
N MET A 175 1.11 -10.15 -5.64
CA MET A 175 0.35 -10.10 -6.91
C MET A 175 -0.20 -8.70 -7.18
N SER A 176 -0.72 -8.01 -6.16
CA SER A 176 -1.20 -6.64 -6.28
C SER A 176 -0.07 -5.66 -6.62
N ALA A 177 1.09 -5.79 -5.96
CA ALA A 177 2.26 -4.97 -6.24
C ALA A 177 2.77 -5.18 -7.68
N LEU A 178 2.85 -6.43 -8.15
CA LEU A 178 3.23 -6.74 -9.52
C LEU A 178 2.20 -6.22 -10.54
N SER A 179 0.91 -6.37 -10.26
CA SER A 179 -0.16 -5.82 -11.10
C SER A 179 -0.07 -4.30 -11.20
N PHE A 180 0.16 -3.62 -10.06
CA PHE A 180 0.34 -2.17 -10.01
C PHE A 180 1.60 -1.74 -10.79
N ALA A 181 2.73 -2.42 -10.59
CA ALA A 181 3.98 -2.15 -11.29
C ALA A 181 3.79 -2.30 -12.82
N TRP A 182 3.11 -3.37 -13.25
CA TRP A 182 2.81 -3.59 -14.67
C TRP A 182 1.91 -2.51 -15.25
N LYS A 183 0.82 -2.15 -14.55
CA LYS A 183 -0.06 -1.05 -14.98
C LYS A 183 0.70 0.26 -15.09
N SER A 184 1.51 0.59 -14.09
CA SER A 184 2.32 1.81 -14.07
C SER A 184 3.35 1.83 -15.19
N ALA A 185 3.99 0.69 -15.50
CA ALA A 185 4.96 0.56 -16.59
C ALA A 185 4.33 0.82 -17.97
N THR A 186 3.08 0.40 -18.17
CA THR A 186 2.36 0.57 -19.43
C THR A 186 1.65 1.92 -19.56
N MET A 187 1.59 2.71 -18.50
CA MET A 187 0.93 4.02 -18.50
C MET A 187 1.73 5.11 -19.20
N ILE A 188 3.06 4.93 -19.39
CA ILE A 188 3.89 5.97 -19.96
C ILE A 188 3.47 6.30 -21.40
N ARG A 189 3.14 7.56 -21.61
CA ARG A 189 2.69 8.10 -22.89
C ARG A 189 3.44 9.39 -23.18
N ALA A 190 3.52 9.77 -24.44
CA ALA A 190 4.05 11.05 -24.87
C ALA A 190 3.09 11.70 -25.85
N ARG A 191 2.67 12.92 -25.55
CA ARG A 191 1.99 13.78 -26.51
C ARG A 191 3.02 14.60 -27.24
N LYS A 192 2.92 14.62 -28.57
CA LYS A 192 3.86 15.36 -29.43
C LYS A 192 3.19 16.65 -29.89
N ARG A 193 3.87 17.78 -29.69
CA ARG A 193 3.43 19.10 -30.15
C ARG A 193 4.62 19.83 -30.74
N THR A 194 4.40 20.60 -31.78
CA THR A 194 5.42 21.52 -32.35
C THR A 194 5.03 22.93 -32.00
N LYS A 195 5.96 23.71 -31.44
CA LYS A 195 5.80 25.14 -31.18
C LYS A 195 5.95 25.92 -32.46
N GLU A 196 5.55 27.20 -32.45
CA GLU A 196 5.68 28.11 -33.59
C GLU A 196 7.14 28.35 -34.02
N ASP A 197 8.07 28.21 -33.09
CA ASP A 197 9.53 28.32 -33.32
C ASP A 197 10.13 27.03 -33.95
N GLY A 198 9.33 26.02 -34.25
CA GLY A 198 9.77 24.74 -34.79
C GLY A 198 10.29 23.77 -33.78
N THR A 199 10.30 24.10 -32.48
CA THR A 199 10.70 23.17 -31.39
C THR A 199 9.65 22.09 -31.21
N LYS A 200 10.06 20.82 -31.20
CA LYS A 200 9.20 19.70 -30.92
C LYS A 200 9.17 19.42 -29.43
N VAL A 201 7.96 19.43 -28.84
CA VAL A 201 7.72 19.18 -27.42
C VAL A 201 7.14 17.80 -27.24
N TYR A 202 7.76 17.01 -26.37
CA TYR A 202 7.29 15.73 -25.88
C TYR A 202 6.75 15.92 -24.48
N GLU A 203 5.44 16.07 -24.33
CA GLU A 203 4.75 16.08 -23.04
C GLU A 203 4.63 14.65 -22.54
N ILE A 204 5.38 14.30 -21.48
CA ILE A 204 5.43 12.93 -20.94
C ILE A 204 4.33 12.76 -19.89
N TRP A 205 3.60 11.67 -19.97
CA TRP A 205 2.56 11.26 -19.05
C TRP A 205 2.90 9.93 -18.38
N GLY A 206 2.72 9.87 -17.07
CA GLY A 206 2.99 8.68 -16.27
C GLY A 206 4.41 8.62 -15.71
N PRO A 207 4.66 7.77 -14.72
CA PRO A 207 5.93 7.72 -14.01
C PRO A 207 7.03 7.09 -14.89
N LEU A 208 8.21 7.72 -14.89
CA LEU A 208 9.42 7.19 -15.50
C LEU A 208 10.24 6.44 -14.44
N PHE A 209 10.30 5.12 -14.56
CA PHE A 209 11.02 4.22 -13.67
C PHE A 209 11.47 2.96 -14.44
N PHE A 210 12.18 2.04 -13.79
CA PHE A 210 12.77 0.86 -14.45
C PHE A 210 11.80 0.11 -15.39
N GLY A 211 10.54 -0.04 -14.98
CA GLY A 211 9.52 -0.75 -15.76
C GLY A 211 9.03 -0.01 -17.00
N SER A 212 9.14 1.32 -17.04
CA SER A 212 8.62 2.16 -18.12
C SER A 212 9.70 2.68 -19.09
N THR A 213 10.99 2.42 -18.85
CA THR A 213 12.11 2.94 -19.65
C THR A 213 12.03 2.52 -21.12
N THR A 214 11.68 1.27 -21.41
CA THR A 214 11.50 0.80 -22.80
C THR A 214 10.35 1.54 -23.49
N GLY A 215 9.23 1.71 -22.79
CA GLY A 215 8.08 2.48 -23.27
C GLY A 215 8.43 3.95 -23.51
N PHE A 216 9.21 4.56 -22.62
CA PHE A 216 9.71 5.92 -22.74
C PHE A 216 10.60 6.08 -23.99
N ASN A 217 11.63 5.26 -24.12
CA ASN A 217 12.57 5.34 -25.24
C ASN A 217 11.90 5.16 -26.60
N SER A 218 10.84 4.34 -26.68
CA SER A 218 10.10 4.13 -27.93
C SER A 218 9.27 5.33 -28.40
N LYS A 219 9.13 6.39 -27.59
CA LYS A 219 8.34 7.57 -27.97
C LYS A 219 9.13 8.54 -28.83
N PHE A 220 10.45 8.48 -28.78
CA PHE A 220 11.35 9.43 -29.44
C PHE A 220 11.82 8.88 -30.79
N ASP A 221 11.89 9.77 -31.76
CA ASP A 221 12.43 9.46 -33.10
C ASP A 221 13.54 10.47 -33.41
N VAL A 222 14.75 10.14 -32.93
CA VAL A 222 15.91 11.02 -33.01
C VAL A 222 16.25 11.39 -34.44
N SER A 223 15.95 10.55 -35.43
CA SER A 223 16.27 10.78 -36.84
C SER A 223 15.40 11.86 -37.50
N THR A 224 14.09 11.79 -37.26
CA THR A 224 13.09 12.65 -37.89
C THR A 224 12.79 13.94 -37.13
N ASP A 225 13.21 14.01 -35.86
CA ASP A 225 12.95 15.17 -35.01
C ASP A 225 13.75 16.42 -35.45
N PRO A 226 13.24 17.64 -35.21
CA PRO A 226 13.91 18.87 -35.55
C PRO A 226 15.19 19.11 -34.72
N ALA A 227 15.94 20.16 -35.05
CA ALA A 227 17.18 20.50 -34.35
C ALA A 227 16.98 20.82 -32.85
N HIS A 228 15.77 21.19 -32.44
CA HIS A 228 15.42 21.50 -31.05
C HIS A 228 14.30 20.61 -30.59
N VAL A 229 14.52 19.94 -29.45
CA VAL A 229 13.55 19.05 -28.79
C VAL A 229 13.41 19.43 -27.32
N GLU A 230 12.21 19.53 -26.85
CA GLU A 230 11.88 19.80 -25.46
C GLU A 230 11.14 18.59 -24.88
N ILE A 231 11.56 18.11 -23.71
CA ILE A 231 10.91 17.02 -22.99
C ILE A 231 10.30 17.62 -21.73
N ASP A 232 8.97 17.58 -21.67
CA ASP A 232 8.16 18.21 -20.64
C ASP A 232 7.67 17.15 -19.64
N PHE A 233 7.97 17.36 -18.35
CA PHE A 233 7.66 16.47 -17.25
C PHE A 233 6.52 16.97 -16.34
N ILE A 234 5.70 17.94 -16.76
CA ILE A 234 4.64 18.51 -15.92
C ILE A 234 3.66 17.43 -15.40
N GLU A 235 3.39 16.40 -16.20
CA GLU A 235 2.49 15.29 -15.88
C GLU A 235 3.25 13.97 -15.59
N SER A 236 4.56 14.09 -15.33
CA SER A 236 5.43 12.94 -15.15
C SER A 236 6.44 13.17 -14.03
N LYS A 237 6.90 12.08 -13.43
CA LYS A 237 7.94 12.10 -12.40
C LYS A 237 8.98 11.03 -12.69
N VAL A 238 10.27 11.40 -12.57
CA VAL A 238 11.37 10.44 -12.61
C VAL A 238 11.45 9.78 -11.22
N GLY A 239 11.20 8.47 -11.15
CA GLY A 239 11.01 7.75 -9.91
C GLY A 239 12.24 7.04 -9.39
N ASP A 240 13.19 6.66 -10.26
CA ASP A 240 14.35 5.87 -9.88
C ASP A 240 15.57 6.12 -10.77
N HIS A 241 16.69 5.44 -10.43
CA HIS A 241 17.94 5.54 -11.17
C HIS A 241 17.82 5.10 -12.63
N SER A 242 17.03 4.06 -12.93
CA SER A 242 16.82 3.59 -14.30
C SER A 242 16.08 4.63 -15.15
N GLY A 243 15.17 5.39 -14.55
CA GLY A 243 14.53 6.53 -15.21
C GLY A 243 15.52 7.65 -15.55
N VAL A 244 16.44 7.96 -14.62
CA VAL A 244 17.53 8.94 -14.83
C VAL A 244 18.45 8.48 -15.97
N GLU A 245 18.84 7.21 -15.97
CA GLU A 245 19.69 6.63 -17.01
C GLU A 245 19.02 6.66 -18.39
N ALA A 246 17.73 6.30 -18.46
CA ALA A 246 16.97 6.37 -19.70
C ALA A 246 16.90 7.79 -20.26
N LEU A 247 16.71 8.78 -19.37
CA LEU A 247 16.70 10.20 -19.77
C LEU A 247 18.07 10.68 -20.25
N HIS A 248 19.14 10.25 -19.57
CA HIS A 248 20.51 10.53 -19.99
C HIS A 248 20.78 9.95 -21.38
N ASN A 249 20.48 8.67 -21.56
CA ASN A 249 20.72 7.98 -22.83
C ASN A 249 19.97 8.61 -24.00
N ILE A 250 18.72 9.04 -23.81
CA ILE A 250 17.97 9.70 -24.87
C ILE A 250 18.52 11.11 -25.14
N SER A 251 18.91 11.85 -24.10
CA SER A 251 19.55 13.18 -24.24
C SER A 251 20.86 13.09 -25.02
N ASN A 252 21.71 12.11 -24.72
CA ASN A 252 22.95 11.88 -25.42
C ASN A 252 22.73 11.53 -26.90
N LYS A 253 21.75 10.68 -27.21
CA LYS A 253 21.41 10.35 -28.61
C LYS A 253 21.05 11.60 -29.45
N TYR A 254 20.33 12.55 -28.87
CA TYR A 254 20.02 13.81 -29.53
C TYR A 254 21.27 14.69 -29.69
N LEU A 255 22.11 14.78 -28.66
CA LEU A 255 23.36 15.54 -28.70
C LEU A 255 24.33 14.97 -29.75
N GLU A 256 24.51 13.65 -29.82
CA GLU A 256 25.30 12.96 -30.84
C GLU A 256 24.78 13.20 -32.26
N ALA A 257 23.44 13.33 -32.40
CA ALA A 257 22.81 13.73 -33.66
C ALA A 257 22.91 15.23 -33.99
N GLY A 258 23.63 16.00 -33.15
CA GLY A 258 23.80 17.45 -33.34
C GLY A 258 22.55 18.27 -33.00
N LYS A 259 21.62 17.71 -32.25
CA LYS A 259 20.36 18.34 -31.89
C LYS A 259 20.39 18.80 -30.43
N LYS A 260 19.65 19.86 -30.12
CA LYS A 260 19.56 20.43 -28.77
C LYS A 260 18.37 19.84 -28.04
N VAL A 261 18.60 19.37 -26.80
CA VAL A 261 17.55 18.88 -25.89
C VAL A 261 17.39 19.84 -24.72
N THR A 262 16.15 20.06 -24.30
CA THR A 262 15.82 20.86 -23.13
C THR A 262 14.80 20.08 -22.28
N LEU A 263 15.05 20.01 -20.96
CA LEU A 263 14.15 19.39 -19.99
C LEU A 263 13.38 20.50 -19.27
N THR A 264 12.05 20.35 -19.19
CA THR A 264 11.17 21.35 -18.59
C THR A 264 10.25 20.74 -17.55
N HIS A 265 9.75 21.54 -16.60
CA HIS A 265 8.80 21.18 -15.55
C HIS A 265 9.25 20.01 -14.67
N LEU A 266 10.55 19.89 -14.41
CA LEU A 266 11.06 18.88 -13.47
C LEU A 266 10.74 19.28 -12.03
N SER A 267 10.20 18.36 -11.24
CA SER A 267 10.03 18.56 -9.81
C SER A 267 11.39 18.78 -9.11
N PRO A 268 11.43 19.48 -7.97
CA PRO A 268 12.68 19.69 -7.22
C PRO A 268 13.42 18.40 -6.91
N ASP A 269 12.70 17.34 -6.53
CA ASP A 269 13.25 16.00 -6.24
C ASP A 269 13.90 15.38 -7.48
N CYS A 270 13.19 15.42 -8.62
CA CYS A 270 13.71 14.89 -9.89
C CYS A 270 14.97 15.64 -10.32
N LYS A 271 14.96 16.97 -10.20
CA LYS A 271 16.12 17.79 -10.50
C LYS A 271 17.32 17.46 -9.61
N ALA A 272 17.10 17.34 -8.29
CA ALA A 272 18.15 16.95 -7.35
C ALA A 272 18.75 15.58 -7.68
N MET A 273 17.91 14.61 -8.05
CA MET A 273 18.33 13.28 -8.44
C MET A 273 19.17 13.30 -9.73
N LEU A 274 18.73 14.02 -10.76
CA LEU A 274 19.44 14.18 -12.03
C LEU A 274 20.79 14.84 -11.84
N LEU A 275 20.86 15.95 -11.10
CA LEU A 275 22.11 16.69 -10.86
C LEU A 275 23.10 15.92 -9.98
N LYS A 276 22.58 15.12 -9.03
CA LYS A 276 23.43 14.23 -8.22
C LYS A 276 24.07 13.13 -9.04
N TRP A 277 23.36 12.62 -10.05
CA TRP A 277 23.86 11.56 -10.92
C TRP A 277 24.83 12.09 -11.99
N ASN A 278 24.48 13.18 -12.69
CA ASN A 278 25.37 13.85 -13.66
C ASN A 278 25.16 15.36 -13.64
N PRO A 279 26.17 16.17 -13.24
CA PRO A 279 26.07 17.63 -13.22
C PRO A 279 25.84 18.28 -14.61
N GLU A 280 26.11 17.58 -15.70
CA GLU A 280 25.91 18.09 -17.08
C GLU A 280 24.43 18.36 -17.37
N PHE A 281 23.51 17.69 -16.67
CA PHE A 281 22.09 17.99 -16.79
C PHE A 281 21.74 19.46 -16.51
N LYS A 282 22.57 20.20 -15.77
CA LYS A 282 22.37 21.61 -15.49
C LYS A 282 22.26 22.44 -16.76
N THR A 283 22.94 22.04 -17.84
CA THR A 283 22.96 22.78 -19.12
C THR A 283 21.69 22.57 -19.95
N ILE A 284 20.98 21.50 -19.73
CA ILE A 284 19.79 21.12 -20.50
C ILE A 284 18.47 21.29 -19.69
N ILE A 285 18.56 21.54 -18.39
CA ILE A 285 17.39 21.83 -17.55
C ILE A 285 17.06 23.33 -17.67
N LYS A 286 15.79 23.63 -17.93
CA LYS A 286 15.25 24.98 -17.95
C LYS A 286 14.39 25.21 -16.73
N ASP A 287 14.84 26.04 -15.79
CA ASP A 287 14.23 26.28 -14.48
C ASP A 287 13.13 27.36 -14.49
N ALA A 288 13.30 28.42 -15.26
CA ALA A 288 12.36 29.53 -15.32
C ALA A 288 11.33 29.27 -16.41
N ILE A 289 10.14 28.84 -16.09
CA ILE A 289 9.06 28.62 -17.03
C ILE A 289 7.86 29.41 -16.53
N ASP A 290 7.46 30.37 -17.36
CA ASP A 290 6.23 31.12 -17.16
C ASP A 290 5.06 30.32 -17.72
N ASP A 291 4.61 29.31 -16.93
CA ASP A 291 3.46 28.46 -17.24
C ASP A 291 2.50 28.48 -16.05
N PRO A 292 1.25 28.93 -16.24
CA PRO A 292 0.25 28.96 -15.17
C PRO A 292 0.03 27.62 -14.49
N ARG A 293 0.16 26.50 -15.22
CA ARG A 293 0.02 25.15 -14.67
C ARG A 293 1.13 24.83 -13.65
N TYR A 294 2.35 25.32 -13.90
CA TYR A 294 3.47 25.13 -13.00
C TYR A 294 3.29 25.90 -11.67
N HIS A 295 2.79 27.12 -11.73
CA HIS A 295 2.52 27.94 -10.54
C HIS A 295 1.44 27.30 -9.67
N VAL A 296 0.37 26.77 -10.26
CA VAL A 296 -0.70 26.07 -9.52
C VAL A 296 -0.16 24.86 -8.76
N VAL A 297 0.76 24.10 -9.37
CA VAL A 297 1.39 22.92 -8.73
C VAL A 297 2.32 23.34 -7.58
N THR A 298 3.07 24.44 -7.73
CA THR A 298 3.96 24.97 -6.68
C THR A 298 3.15 25.47 -5.47
N ASP A 299 2.08 26.20 -5.71
CA ASP A 299 1.22 26.73 -4.65
C ASP A 299 0.56 25.60 -3.83
N MET A 300 0.24 24.47 -4.46
CA MET A 300 -0.28 23.29 -3.74
C MET A 300 0.79 22.59 -2.89
N MET A 301 2.04 22.60 -3.31
CA MET A 301 3.15 22.01 -2.54
C MET A 301 3.56 22.89 -1.35
N ASP A 302 3.47 24.21 -1.49
CA ASP A 302 3.79 25.17 -0.42
C ASP A 302 2.69 25.23 0.67
N ALA A 303 1.48 24.76 0.36
CA ALA A 303 0.37 24.69 1.31
C ALA A 303 0.42 23.46 2.24
N GLU A 304 1.30 22.47 1.98
CA GLU A 304 1.45 21.24 2.77
C GLU A 304 2.68 21.27 3.71
N VAL A 305 3.43 22.37 3.75
CA VAL A 305 4.54 22.61 4.69
C VAL A 305 4.08 23.55 5.79
#